data_515e4d171d8a51db55a842846ec86c84
#
_entry.id   515e4d171d8a51db55a842846ec86c84
#
_cell.length_a   1.000
_cell.length_b   1.000
_cell.length_c   1.000
_cell.angle_alpha   90.00
_cell.angle_beta   90.00
_cell.angle_gamma   90.00
#
_symmetry.space_group_name_H-M   'P 1'
#
loop_
_entity.id
_entity.type
_entity.pdbx_description
1 polymer ?
#
loop_
_entity_poly.entity_id
_entity_poly.type
_entity_poly.pdbx_seq_one_letter_code
_entity_poly.pdbx_strand_id
1 'polypeptide(L)' 'SPSTPETIYINNEQEKQVQATVHTMMSVLTDRQREIIYYRYIKEMSIDEISKVTDMNNQSVSNSIQRALGRIRDLFKRK' A
#
# COMPACT_ATOMS: atom_id res chain seq x y z
N SER A 1 -21.95 -20.76 -1.89
CA SER A 1 -21.75 -20.52 -1.84
C SER A 1 -21.02 -20.52 -1.87
N PRO A 2 -21.14 -20.62 -2.08
CA PRO A 2 -20.17 -20.74 -2.06
C PRO A 2 -19.31 -19.96 -1.61
N SER A 3 -19.20 -19.50 -1.73
CA SER A 3 -18.63 -18.89 -1.35
C SER A 3 -18.06 -18.77 -0.49
N THR A 4 -17.83 -19.04 -0.80
CA THR A 4 -17.54 -18.53 -0.17
C THR A 4 -17.51 -18.46 1.19
N PRO A 5 -17.99 -19.23 1.96
CA PRO A 5 -17.96 -19.12 3.39
C PRO A 5 -16.57 -18.99 3.98
N GLU A 6 -15.60 -19.66 3.39
CA GLU A 6 -14.23 -19.54 3.89
C GLU A 6 -13.75 -18.11 3.82
N THR A 7 -14.10 -17.44 2.76
CA THR A 7 -13.70 -16.05 2.61
C THR A 7 -14.30 -15.20 3.70
N ILE A 8 -15.52 -15.55 4.08
CA ILE A 8 -16.22 -14.79 5.11
C ILE A 8 -15.62 -15.07 6.48
N TYR A 9 -14.99 -16.21 6.63
CA TYR A 9 -14.55 -16.67 7.94
C TYR A 9 -13.14 -16.27 8.29
N ILE A 10 -12.65 -15.21 7.69
CA ILE A 10 -11.46 -14.58 8.27
C ILE A 10 -11.84 -14.17 9.67
N ASN A 11 -11.20 -14.78 10.65
CA ASN A 11 -11.58 -14.48 12.02
C ASN A 11 -11.09 -13.08 12.41
N ASN A 12 -11.65 -12.58 13.50
CA ASN A 12 -11.38 -11.22 13.91
C ASN A 12 -9.90 -10.99 14.23
N GLU A 13 -9.23 -12.00 14.74
CA GLU A 13 -7.81 -11.86 15.07
C GLU A 13 -6.97 -11.69 13.83
N GLN A 14 -7.27 -12.47 12.78
CA GLN A 14 -6.53 -12.34 11.52
C GLN A 14 -6.78 -10.99 10.89
N GLU A 15 -8.01 -10.54 10.93
CA GLU A 15 -8.34 -9.24 10.37
C GLU A 15 -7.63 -8.12 11.10
N LYS A 16 -7.60 -8.20 12.42
CA LYS A 16 -6.90 -7.20 13.22
C LYS A 16 -5.41 -7.20 12.93
N GLN A 17 -4.83 -8.38 12.74
CA GLN A 17 -3.40 -8.47 12.42
C GLN A 17 -3.09 -7.84 11.08
N VAL A 18 -3.94 -8.09 10.09
CA VAL A 18 -3.75 -7.49 8.76
C VAL A 18 -3.85 -5.98 8.85
N GLN A 19 -4.86 -5.49 9.57
CA GLN A 19 -5.03 -4.05 9.71
C GLN A 19 -3.86 -3.41 10.44
N ALA A 20 -3.37 -4.06 11.49
CA ALA A 20 -2.24 -3.54 12.23
C ALA A 20 -0.99 -3.52 11.36
N THR A 21 -0.79 -4.56 10.56
CA THR A 21 0.36 -4.61 9.67
C THR A 21 0.29 -3.50 8.63
N VAL A 22 -0.87 -3.30 8.02
CA VAL A 22 -1.05 -2.24 7.03
C VAL A 22 -0.81 -0.88 7.68
N HIS A 23 -1.36 -0.67 8.88
CA HIS A 23 -1.16 0.58 9.60
C HIS A 23 0.32 0.83 9.86
N THR A 24 1.04 -0.20 10.28
CA THR A 24 2.47 -0.08 10.53
C THR A 24 3.22 0.24 9.24
N MET A 25 2.88 -0.45 8.15
CA MET A 25 3.51 -0.20 6.87
C MET A 25 3.30 1.26 6.43
N MET A 26 2.08 1.74 6.60
CA MET A 26 1.77 3.11 6.18
C MET A 26 2.42 4.14 7.08
N SER A 27 2.66 3.80 8.34
CA SER A 27 3.23 4.76 9.29
C SER A 27 4.67 5.12 8.99
N VAL A 28 5.40 4.28 8.25
CA VAL A 28 6.79 4.60 7.90
C VAL A 28 6.89 5.42 6.62
N LEU A 29 5.78 5.73 5.99
CA LEU A 29 5.76 6.46 4.74
C LEU A 29 5.41 7.92 4.99
N THR A 30 5.93 8.79 4.12
CA THR A 30 5.49 10.18 4.11
C THR A 30 4.06 10.25 3.59
N ASP A 31 3.41 11.39 3.80
CA ASP A 31 2.05 11.58 3.31
C ASP A 31 1.95 11.35 1.81
N ARG A 32 2.91 11.89 1.06
CA ARG A 32 2.91 11.73 -0.39
C ARG A 32 3.13 10.28 -0.78
N GLN A 33 4.04 9.59 -0.09
CA GLN A 33 4.30 8.19 -0.38
C GLN A 33 3.06 7.33 -0.11
N ARG A 34 2.37 7.61 1.00
CA ARG A 34 1.13 6.89 1.30
C ARG A 34 0.10 7.10 0.22
N GLU A 35 -0.06 8.35 -0.21
CA GLU A 35 -1.03 8.68 -1.24
C GLU A 35 -0.74 7.92 -2.53
N ILE A 36 0.53 7.91 -2.95
CA ILE A 36 0.92 7.28 -4.19
C ILE A 36 0.76 5.76 -4.10
N ILE A 37 1.14 5.18 -2.97
CA ILE A 37 0.98 3.74 -2.77
C ILE A 37 -0.50 3.37 -2.78
N TYR A 38 -1.33 4.18 -2.15
CA TYR A 38 -2.77 3.96 -2.17
C TYR A 38 -3.30 3.95 -3.60
N TYR A 39 -2.93 4.96 -4.39
CA TYR A 39 -3.39 5.01 -5.78
C TYR A 39 -2.92 3.81 -6.58
N ARG A 40 -1.67 3.41 -6.36
CA ARG A 40 -1.07 2.36 -7.17
C ARG A 40 -1.65 0.99 -6.86
N TYR A 41 -1.85 0.69 -5.58
CA TYR A 41 -2.19 -0.66 -5.17
C TYR A 41 -3.64 -0.84 -4.76
N ILE A 42 -4.27 0.18 -4.24
CA ILE A 42 -5.68 0.08 -3.86
C ILE A 42 -6.57 0.49 -5.02
N LYS A 43 -6.26 1.60 -5.65
CA LYS A 43 -7.02 2.08 -6.80
C LYS A 43 -6.54 1.48 -8.11
N GLU A 44 -5.43 0.78 -8.10
CA GLU A 44 -4.87 0.10 -9.27
C GLU A 44 -4.64 1.05 -10.44
N MET A 45 -4.18 2.25 -10.13
CA MET A 45 -3.93 3.25 -11.15
C MET A 45 -2.55 3.03 -11.77
N SER A 46 -2.44 3.39 -13.03
CA SER A 46 -1.14 3.37 -13.71
C SER A 46 -0.30 4.54 -13.23
N ILE A 47 1.01 4.47 -13.50
CA ILE A 47 1.92 5.56 -13.15
C ILE A 47 1.48 6.84 -13.86
N ASP A 48 1.03 6.72 -15.11
CA ASP A 48 0.53 7.87 -15.86
C ASP A 48 -0.66 8.53 -15.17
N GLU A 49 -1.60 7.71 -14.71
CA GLU A 49 -2.77 8.23 -14.03
C GLU A 49 -2.41 8.90 -12.71
N ILE A 50 -1.51 8.27 -11.96
CA ILE A 50 -1.06 8.86 -10.71
C ILE A 50 -0.35 10.18 -10.96
N SER A 51 0.46 10.23 -12.01
CA SER A 51 1.16 11.44 -12.41
C SER A 51 0.15 12.58 -12.61
N LYS A 52 -0.96 12.28 -13.27
CA LYS A 52 -1.95 13.30 -13.57
C LYS A 52 -2.66 13.80 -12.32
N VAL A 53 -3.02 12.91 -11.41
CA VAL A 53 -3.78 13.33 -10.23
C VAL A 53 -2.89 13.98 -9.18
N THR A 54 -1.59 13.69 -9.18
CA THR A 54 -0.67 14.27 -8.20
C THR A 54 0.11 15.45 -8.74
N ASP A 55 -0.02 15.71 -10.04
CA ASP A 55 0.72 16.79 -10.69
C ASP A 55 2.23 16.55 -10.59
N MET A 56 2.64 15.29 -10.59
CA MET A 56 4.05 14.89 -10.60
C MET A 56 4.35 14.27 -11.96
N ASN A 57 5.63 14.27 -12.35
CA ASN A 57 5.96 13.55 -13.57
C ASN A 57 6.11 12.06 -13.29
N ASN A 58 6.13 11.28 -14.38
CA ASN A 58 6.13 9.83 -14.24
C ASN A 58 7.35 9.32 -13.48
N GLN A 59 8.50 9.92 -13.73
CA GLN A 59 9.72 9.50 -13.06
C GLN A 59 9.62 9.75 -11.55
N SER A 60 9.08 10.88 -11.17
CA SER A 60 8.92 11.20 -9.75
C SER A 60 7.95 10.23 -9.08
N VAL A 61 6.86 9.86 -9.77
CA VAL A 61 5.92 8.89 -9.24
C VAL A 61 6.61 7.55 -9.04
N SER A 62 7.35 7.10 -10.06
CA SER A 62 8.06 5.83 -10.00
C SER A 62 9.06 5.82 -8.85
N ASN A 63 9.83 6.90 -8.71
CA ASN A 63 10.80 7.02 -7.64
C ASN A 63 10.14 6.98 -6.26
N SER A 64 9.00 7.65 -6.12
CA SER A 64 8.27 7.65 -4.86
C SER A 64 7.80 6.24 -4.50
N ILE A 65 7.31 5.50 -5.50
CA ILE A 65 6.88 4.12 -5.27
C ILE A 65 8.05 3.28 -4.79
N GLN A 66 9.20 3.39 -5.47
CA GLN A 66 10.37 2.61 -5.10
C GLN A 66 10.84 2.95 -3.70
N ARG A 67 10.87 4.23 -3.35
CA ARG A 67 11.28 4.64 -2.01
C ARG A 67 10.31 4.14 -0.96
N ALA A 68 9.01 4.22 -1.24
CA ALA A 68 8.00 3.73 -0.31
C ALA A 68 8.16 2.24 -0.08
N LEU A 69 8.30 1.48 -1.16
CA LEU A 69 8.47 0.03 -1.04
C LEU A 69 9.77 -0.31 -0.31
N GLY A 70 10.82 0.48 -0.54
CA GLY A 70 12.08 0.28 0.18
C GLY A 70 11.91 0.47 1.68
N ARG A 71 11.18 1.50 2.08
CA ARG A 71 10.96 1.75 3.50
C ARG A 71 10.14 0.61 4.13
N ILE A 72 9.14 0.14 3.41
CA ILE A 72 8.34 -0.98 3.90
C ILE A 72 9.19 -2.24 4.02
N ARG A 73 10.00 -2.51 3.00
CA ARG A 73 10.89 -3.67 3.03
C ARG A 73 11.86 -3.59 4.21
N ASP A 74 12.42 -2.42 4.45
CA ASP A 74 13.34 -2.25 5.56
C ASP A 74 12.67 -2.51 6.90
N LEU A 75 11.41 -2.13 7.00
CA LEU A 75 10.65 -2.38 8.22
C LEU A 75 10.62 -3.87 8.54
N PHE A 76 10.43 -4.70 7.53
CA PHE A 76 10.31 -6.15 7.73
C PHE A 76 11.67 -6.85 7.79
N LYS A 77 12.73 -6.19 7.39
CA LYS A 77 14.07 -6.76 7.51
C LYS A 77 14.62 -6.62 8.92
N ARG A 78 14.08 -5.74 9.69
CA ARG A 78 14.60 -5.45 11.03
C ARG A 78 14.09 -6.51 11.99
N LYS A 79 14.99 -7.29 12.45
CA LYS A 79 14.65 -8.39 13.36
C LYS A 79 15.63 -8.47 14.47
#